data_a380772a8ef4eb6cc92fd6db32b9df9d
#
_entry.id   a380772a8ef4eb6cc92fd6db32b9df9d
#
_cell.length_a   1.000
_cell.length_b   1.000
_cell.length_c   1.000
_cell.angle_alpha   90.00
_cell.angle_beta   90.00
_cell.angle_gamma   90.00
#
_symmetry.space_group_name_H-M   'P 1'
#
loop_
_entity.id
_entity.type
_entity.pdbx_description
1 polymer ?
#
loop_
_entity_poly.entity_id
_entity_poly.type
_entity_poly.pdbx_seq_one_letter_code
_entity_poly.pdbx_strand_id
1 'polypeptide(L)'
;MSPGVFHIMGNTGCLRITLLNMSTLKIADREFSSRLFLGTGKFRSNAEMKEAILASGSEMVTVAMKRIELNDTHDDMLNHIQADHIQLLPNTSGVRTAEEAVFAAQMAREAFGTNWLKLEIHPDPRYLLPDSTETLKATEELVKMGFVVLPYCQADPTLCKHLEEAGAAAVMPLGAP
;
A
#
# COMPACT_ATOMS: atom_id res chain seq x y z
N MET A 1 8.07 23.83 -17.07
CA MET A 1 8.36 24.62 -15.84
C MET A 1 9.85 24.48 -15.54
N SER A 2 10.58 25.59 -15.47
CA SER A 2 12.02 25.58 -15.17
C SER A 2 12.27 25.20 -13.71
N PRO A 3 13.31 24.44 -13.37
CA PRO A 3 13.63 24.09 -11.99
C PRO A 3 14.00 25.35 -11.20
N GLY A 4 13.38 25.54 -10.06
CA GLY A 4 13.65 26.65 -9.15
C GLY A 4 15.06 26.50 -8.54
N VAL A 5 15.90 27.50 -8.72
CA VAL A 5 17.22 27.57 -8.11
C VAL A 5 17.12 28.42 -6.85
N PHE A 6 17.33 27.83 -5.68
CA PHE A 6 17.48 28.55 -4.42
C PHE A 6 18.96 28.86 -4.17
N HIS A 7 19.27 30.13 -3.89
CA HIS A 7 20.61 30.57 -3.51
C HIS A 7 20.64 30.80 -2.00
N ILE A 8 21.46 30.06 -1.29
CA ILE A 8 21.78 30.33 0.11
C ILE A 8 23.19 30.95 0.13
N MET A 9 23.30 32.22 0.52
CA MET A 9 24.58 32.88 0.70
C MET A 9 25.11 32.58 2.12
N GLY A 10 26.14 31.76 2.21
CA GLY A 10 26.95 31.60 3.40
C GLY A 10 28.37 32.16 3.13
N ASN A 11 29.08 32.55 4.19
CA ASN A 11 30.33 33.32 4.15
C ASN A 11 31.55 32.58 3.55
N THR A 12 31.40 31.40 2.97
CA THR A 12 32.51 30.61 2.38
C THR A 12 32.03 29.79 1.19
N GLY A 13 31.72 30.46 0.08
CA GLY A 13 31.46 29.77 -1.20
C GLY A 13 29.98 29.48 -1.46
N CYS A 14 29.57 29.70 -2.70
CA CYS A 14 28.22 29.40 -3.19
C CYS A 14 28.03 27.88 -3.32
N LEU A 15 27.31 27.25 -2.39
CA LEU A 15 26.90 25.86 -2.56
C LEU A 15 25.71 25.80 -3.52
N ARG A 16 25.93 25.31 -4.71
CA ARG A 16 24.88 25.10 -5.70
C ARG A 16 24.16 23.80 -5.37
N ILE A 17 23.07 23.88 -4.61
CA ILE A 17 22.19 22.73 -4.38
C ILE A 17 21.33 22.56 -5.64
N THR A 18 21.69 21.61 -6.48
CA THR A 18 20.80 21.16 -7.56
C THR A 18 19.73 20.29 -6.90
N LEU A 19 18.50 20.81 -6.77
CA LEU A 19 17.36 19.98 -6.45
C LEU A 19 17.23 18.94 -7.56
N LEU A 20 17.65 17.71 -7.26
CA LEU A 20 17.34 16.57 -8.11
C LEU A 20 15.82 16.55 -8.29
N ASN A 21 15.35 16.63 -9.54
CA ASN A 21 13.95 16.37 -9.86
C ASN A 21 13.63 14.96 -9.38
N MET A 22 13.08 14.85 -8.17
CA MET A 22 12.57 13.58 -7.66
C MET A 22 11.37 13.22 -8.54
N SER A 23 11.53 12.20 -9.37
CA SER A 23 10.42 11.69 -10.17
C SER A 23 9.33 11.16 -9.25
N THR A 24 8.08 11.56 -9.49
CA THR A 24 6.91 11.00 -8.82
C THR A 24 6.74 9.51 -9.17
N LEU A 25 6.16 8.76 -8.25
CA LEU A 25 5.73 7.39 -8.49
C LEU A 25 4.26 7.41 -8.89
N LYS A 26 3.94 6.93 -10.08
CA LYS A 26 2.56 6.79 -10.53
C LYS A 26 2.09 5.34 -10.41
N ILE A 27 0.99 5.13 -9.70
CA ILE A 27 0.28 3.85 -9.62
C ILE A 27 -1.18 4.11 -9.96
N ALA A 28 -1.71 3.40 -10.93
CA ALA A 28 -3.04 3.63 -11.49
C ALA A 28 -3.24 5.11 -11.87
N ASP A 29 -4.22 5.78 -11.29
CA ASP A 29 -4.58 7.18 -11.53
C ASP A 29 -3.92 8.17 -10.56
N ARG A 30 -3.17 7.68 -9.55
CA ARG A 30 -2.57 8.52 -8.50
C ARG A 30 -1.06 8.66 -8.62
N GLU A 31 -0.56 9.85 -8.34
CA GLU A 31 0.86 10.16 -8.23
C GLU A 31 1.26 10.33 -6.77
N PHE A 32 2.43 9.79 -6.43
CA PHE A 32 3.02 9.81 -5.09
C PHE A 32 4.39 10.49 -5.14
N SER A 33 4.63 11.44 -4.25
CA SER A 33 5.95 12.06 -4.07
C SER A 33 6.86 11.14 -3.27
N SER A 34 6.30 10.39 -2.31
CA SER A 34 7.02 9.39 -1.53
C SER A 34 6.97 8.02 -2.20
N ARG A 35 8.11 7.30 -2.17
CA ARG A 35 8.19 5.89 -2.58
C ARG A 35 8.11 4.93 -1.40
N LEU A 36 7.94 5.46 -0.18
CA LEU A 36 7.77 4.69 1.04
C LEU A 36 6.29 4.49 1.34
N PHE A 37 5.87 3.23 1.45
CA PHE A 37 4.55 2.84 1.93
C PHE A 37 4.69 2.24 3.32
N LEU A 38 3.85 2.69 4.25
CA LEU A 38 3.87 2.21 5.63
C LEU A 38 2.74 1.23 5.91
N GLY A 39 3.03 0.27 6.81
CA GLY A 39 2.00 -0.56 7.43
C GLY A 39 1.62 -0.02 8.80
N THR A 40 0.40 -0.31 9.26
CA THR A 40 -0.11 0.07 10.58
C THR A 40 0.16 -0.97 11.66
N GLY A 41 0.82 -2.08 11.32
CA GLY A 41 1.13 -3.15 12.24
C GLY A 41 2.28 -2.84 13.19
N LYS A 42 2.21 -3.38 14.44
CA LYS A 42 3.32 -3.41 15.39
C LYS A 42 3.73 -2.06 16.03
N PHE A 43 2.95 -1.01 15.90
CA PHE A 43 3.10 0.18 16.74
C PHE A 43 2.53 -0.08 18.13
N ARG A 44 3.10 0.57 19.14
CA ARG A 44 2.65 0.45 20.54
C ARG A 44 1.33 1.15 20.80
N SER A 45 1.05 2.20 20.01
CA SER A 45 -0.18 2.98 20.10
C SER A 45 -0.53 3.62 18.76
N ASN A 46 -1.80 4.03 18.58
CA ASN A 46 -2.25 4.78 17.43
C ASN A 46 -1.57 6.17 17.34
N ALA A 47 -1.22 6.77 18.46
CA ALA A 47 -0.48 8.05 18.49
C ALA A 47 0.93 7.88 17.92
N GLU A 48 1.69 6.85 18.34
CA GLU A 48 3.03 6.54 17.80
C GLU A 48 2.96 6.23 16.31
N MET A 49 1.95 5.48 15.88
CA MET A 49 1.70 5.18 14.46
C MET A 49 1.49 6.47 13.65
N LYS A 50 0.65 7.38 14.13
CA LYS A 50 0.39 8.68 13.50
C LYS A 50 1.67 9.50 13.35
N GLU A 51 2.45 9.61 14.41
CA GLU A 51 3.73 10.32 14.40
C GLU A 51 4.70 9.72 13.36
N ALA A 52 4.79 8.37 13.29
CA ALA A 52 5.64 7.69 12.33
C ALA A 52 5.18 7.93 10.89
N ILE A 53 3.87 7.89 10.61
CA ILE A 53 3.31 8.18 9.29
C ILE A 53 3.68 9.62 8.89
N LEU A 54 3.46 10.59 9.76
CA LEU A 54 3.77 12.00 9.48
C LEU A 54 5.27 12.22 9.27
N ALA A 55 6.11 11.65 10.13
CA ALA A 55 7.57 11.80 10.05
C ALA A 55 8.16 11.15 8.81
N SER A 56 7.57 10.06 8.32
CA SER A 56 8.03 9.34 7.12
C SER A 56 7.72 10.05 5.80
N GLY A 57 6.73 10.94 5.79
CA GLY A 57 6.16 11.51 4.56
C GLY A 57 5.51 10.48 3.64
N SER A 58 5.11 9.31 4.16
CA SER A 58 4.41 8.29 3.39
C SER A 58 3.02 8.78 3.00
N GLU A 59 2.69 8.62 1.72
CA GLU A 59 1.40 8.99 1.14
C GLU A 59 0.50 7.77 0.89
N MET A 60 0.96 6.57 1.22
CA MET A 60 0.16 5.34 1.18
C MET A 60 0.39 4.51 2.44
N VAL A 61 -0.71 4.08 3.07
CA VAL A 61 -0.68 3.35 4.34
C VAL A 61 -1.52 2.09 4.23
N THR A 62 -0.91 0.93 4.53
CA THR A 62 -1.63 -0.34 4.53
C THR A 62 -2.33 -0.59 5.86
N VAL A 63 -3.57 -1.09 5.77
CA VAL A 63 -4.45 -1.35 6.92
C VAL A 63 -4.95 -2.78 6.84
N ALA A 64 -4.78 -3.55 7.91
CA ALA A 64 -5.29 -4.92 7.97
C ALA A 64 -6.78 -4.94 8.33
N MET A 65 -7.61 -5.58 7.48
CA MET A 65 -9.05 -5.76 7.73
C MET A 65 -9.36 -6.38 9.09
N LYS A 66 -8.56 -7.37 9.51
CA LYS A 66 -8.75 -8.05 10.81
C LYS A 66 -8.60 -7.16 12.04
N ARG A 67 -8.02 -5.96 11.89
CA ARG A 67 -7.85 -5.01 12.99
C ARG A 67 -9.04 -4.10 13.18
N ILE A 68 -9.95 -4.07 12.21
CA ILE A 68 -11.17 -3.28 12.34
C ILE A 68 -12.26 -4.21 12.85
N GLU A 69 -12.43 -4.25 14.15
CA GLU A 69 -13.67 -4.72 14.74
C GLU A 69 -14.73 -3.66 14.42
N LEU A 70 -15.53 -3.92 13.37
CA LEU A 70 -16.59 -3.03 12.88
C LEU A 70 -17.60 -2.62 13.98
N ASN A 71 -17.53 -3.26 15.15
CA ASN A 71 -18.35 -3.00 16.32
C ASN A 71 -17.59 -2.39 17.50
N ASP A 72 -16.26 -2.18 17.40
CA ASP A 72 -15.50 -1.52 18.45
C ASP A 72 -15.52 -0.01 18.24
N THR A 73 -16.41 0.66 18.96
CA THR A 73 -16.50 2.13 19.02
C THR A 73 -15.26 2.79 19.62
N HIS A 74 -14.29 2.02 20.10
CA HIS A 74 -13.02 2.49 20.66
C HIS A 74 -11.85 2.36 19.69
N ASP A 75 -12.00 1.69 18.54
CA ASP A 75 -10.95 1.67 17.52
C ASP A 75 -10.95 2.99 16.74
N ASP A 76 -10.14 3.93 17.22
CA ASP A 76 -9.93 5.22 16.60
C ASP A 76 -8.76 5.24 15.59
N MET A 77 -8.23 4.05 15.21
CA MET A 77 -7.06 3.92 14.33
C MET A 77 -7.23 4.73 13.03
N LEU A 78 -8.41 4.63 12.40
CA LEU A 78 -8.69 5.37 11.17
C LEU A 78 -8.65 6.89 11.39
N ASN A 79 -9.11 7.38 12.54
CA ASN A 79 -9.06 8.80 12.88
C ASN A 79 -7.62 9.33 12.98
N HIS A 80 -6.65 8.45 13.29
CA HIS A 80 -5.24 8.80 13.36
C HIS A 80 -4.55 8.78 11.98
N ILE A 81 -5.13 8.10 10.98
CA ILE A 81 -4.58 8.00 9.62
C ILE A 81 -5.26 8.99 8.67
N GLN A 82 -6.47 9.47 8.96
CA GLN A 82 -7.23 10.34 8.09
C GLN A 82 -6.50 11.66 7.83
N ALA A 83 -5.90 11.72 6.65
CA ALA A 83 -5.39 12.94 6.04
C ALA A 83 -5.66 12.84 4.53
N ASP A 84 -6.14 13.91 3.93
CA ASP A 84 -6.58 13.95 2.51
C ASP A 84 -5.50 13.48 1.51
N HIS A 85 -4.22 13.59 1.90
CA HIS A 85 -3.10 13.18 1.07
C HIS A 85 -2.73 11.70 1.21
N ILE A 86 -3.28 10.98 2.20
CA ILE A 86 -2.96 9.57 2.44
C ILE A 86 -3.92 8.66 1.68
N GLN A 87 -3.37 7.77 0.85
CA GLN A 87 -4.09 6.66 0.25
C GLN A 87 -4.14 5.49 1.22
N LEU A 88 -5.34 5.14 1.66
CA LEU A 88 -5.54 3.88 2.38
C LEU A 88 -5.41 2.70 1.42
N LEU A 89 -4.69 1.68 1.86
CA LEU A 89 -4.50 0.43 1.15
C LEU A 89 -4.90 -0.73 2.07
N PRO A 90 -6.20 -1.05 2.18
CA PRO A 90 -6.66 -2.22 2.92
C PRO A 90 -6.02 -3.50 2.38
N ASN A 91 -5.72 -4.46 3.28
CA ASN A 91 -5.20 -5.76 2.89
C ASN A 91 -6.12 -6.90 3.31
N THR A 92 -6.04 -8.02 2.57
CA THR A 92 -6.81 -9.25 2.80
C THR A 92 -6.03 -10.26 3.66
N SER A 93 -5.06 -9.81 4.44
CA SER A 93 -4.22 -10.71 5.25
C SER A 93 -5.03 -11.68 6.10
N GLY A 94 -4.69 -12.95 5.98
CA GLY A 94 -5.32 -14.05 6.71
C GLY A 94 -6.36 -14.84 5.94
N VAL A 95 -6.70 -14.48 4.71
CA VAL A 95 -7.48 -15.33 3.81
C VAL A 95 -6.59 -16.41 3.20
N ARG A 96 -7.19 -17.51 2.74
CA ARG A 96 -6.48 -18.69 2.26
C ARG A 96 -6.75 -19.02 0.81
N THR A 97 -7.83 -18.48 0.25
CA THR A 97 -8.27 -18.75 -1.13
C THR A 97 -8.62 -17.47 -1.86
N ALA A 98 -8.70 -17.54 -3.18
CA ALA A 98 -9.14 -16.43 -4.02
C ALA A 98 -10.57 -15.99 -3.67
N GLU A 99 -11.47 -16.93 -3.44
CA GLU A 99 -12.87 -16.64 -3.09
C GLU A 99 -12.96 -15.85 -1.78
N GLU A 100 -12.23 -16.28 -0.74
CA GLU A 100 -12.16 -15.55 0.52
C GLU A 100 -11.58 -14.14 0.33
N ALA A 101 -10.56 -14.01 -0.54
CA ALA A 101 -9.94 -12.72 -0.82
C ALA A 101 -10.89 -11.76 -1.53
N VAL A 102 -11.66 -12.24 -2.51
CA VAL A 102 -12.66 -11.44 -3.22
C VAL A 102 -13.75 -10.98 -2.27
N PHE A 103 -14.25 -11.85 -1.40
CA PHE A 103 -15.22 -11.47 -0.38
C PHE A 103 -14.66 -10.42 0.58
N ALA A 104 -13.44 -10.64 1.11
CA ALA A 104 -12.78 -9.69 2.00
C ALA A 104 -12.55 -8.33 1.32
N ALA A 105 -12.20 -8.31 0.03
CA ALA A 105 -12.02 -7.08 -0.74
C ALA A 105 -13.32 -6.27 -0.88
N GLN A 106 -14.45 -6.93 -1.10
CA GLN A 106 -15.76 -6.27 -1.15
C GLN A 106 -16.10 -5.63 0.19
N MET A 107 -15.88 -6.35 1.29
CA MET A 107 -16.06 -5.81 2.64
C MET A 107 -15.14 -4.62 2.91
N ALA A 108 -13.87 -4.69 2.44
CA ALA A 108 -12.92 -3.60 2.56
C ALA A 108 -13.38 -2.36 1.81
N ARG A 109 -13.88 -2.50 0.60
CA ARG A 109 -14.41 -1.39 -0.21
C ARG A 109 -15.52 -0.65 0.51
N GLU A 110 -16.47 -1.37 1.09
CA GLU A 110 -17.57 -0.78 1.84
C GLU A 110 -17.08 -0.09 3.13
N ALA A 111 -16.16 -0.73 3.85
CA ALA A 111 -15.69 -0.23 5.14
C ALA A 111 -14.77 1.00 5.01
N PHE A 112 -13.93 1.06 3.98
CA PHE A 112 -12.92 2.11 3.81
C PHE A 112 -13.25 3.13 2.71
N GLY A 113 -14.28 2.91 1.92
CA GLY A 113 -14.64 3.79 0.81
C GLY A 113 -13.58 3.88 -0.28
N THR A 114 -12.78 2.81 -0.50
CA THR A 114 -11.70 2.79 -1.49
C THR A 114 -11.71 1.52 -2.32
N ASN A 115 -11.33 1.64 -3.60
CA ASN A 115 -11.10 0.49 -4.48
C ASN A 115 -9.65 -0.01 -4.45
N TRP A 116 -8.77 0.66 -3.74
CA TRP A 116 -7.38 0.23 -3.61
C TRP A 116 -7.28 -0.95 -2.64
N LEU A 117 -6.50 -1.96 -3.03
CA LEU A 117 -6.39 -3.20 -2.26
C LEU A 117 -4.99 -3.79 -2.35
N LYS A 118 -4.40 -4.09 -1.19
CA LYS A 118 -3.25 -5.00 -1.10
C LYS A 118 -3.78 -6.43 -0.97
N LEU A 119 -3.67 -7.18 -2.05
CA LEU A 119 -4.11 -8.57 -2.09
C LEU A 119 -3.08 -9.48 -1.43
N GLU A 120 -3.46 -10.14 -0.34
CA GLU A 120 -2.64 -11.12 0.39
C GLU A 120 -3.44 -12.40 0.57
N ILE A 121 -2.90 -13.55 0.12
CA ILE A 121 -3.49 -14.88 0.32
C ILE A 121 -2.43 -15.79 0.91
N HIS A 122 -2.64 -16.22 2.15
CA HIS A 122 -1.68 -17.03 2.90
C HIS A 122 -2.31 -18.39 3.26
N PRO A 123 -2.05 -19.46 2.50
CA PRO A 123 -2.63 -20.77 2.75
C PRO A 123 -2.14 -21.35 4.09
N ASP A 124 -0.93 -21.05 4.50
CA ASP A 124 -0.36 -21.44 5.79
C ASP A 124 0.00 -20.20 6.65
N PRO A 125 -0.78 -19.94 7.72
CA PRO A 125 -0.57 -18.75 8.56
C PRO A 125 0.74 -18.77 9.37
N ARG A 126 1.45 -19.90 9.42
CA ARG A 126 2.74 -20.00 10.13
C ARG A 126 3.86 -19.34 9.34
N TYR A 127 3.81 -19.41 8.03
CA TYR A 127 4.87 -18.93 7.15
C TYR A 127 4.54 -17.60 6.48
N LEU A 128 3.27 -17.26 6.34
CA LEU A 128 2.77 -16.03 5.69
C LEU A 128 3.30 -15.87 4.25
N LEU A 129 3.61 -16.98 3.58
CA LEU A 129 4.04 -16.97 2.19
C LEU A 129 2.80 -16.93 1.28
N PRO A 130 2.85 -16.12 0.21
CA PRO A 130 1.71 -15.97 -0.68
C PRO A 130 1.52 -17.20 -1.58
N ASP A 131 0.25 -17.58 -1.83
CA ASP A 131 -0.11 -18.58 -2.83
C ASP A 131 -0.16 -17.94 -4.21
N SER A 132 0.70 -18.38 -5.12
CA SER A 132 0.83 -17.81 -6.45
C SER A 132 -0.41 -18.03 -7.32
N THR A 133 -1.03 -19.21 -7.24
CA THR A 133 -2.18 -19.59 -8.05
C THR A 133 -3.43 -18.85 -7.62
N GLU A 134 -3.71 -18.86 -6.32
CA GLU A 134 -4.87 -18.16 -5.76
C GLU A 134 -4.72 -16.65 -5.89
N THR A 135 -3.50 -16.11 -5.77
CA THR A 135 -3.23 -14.68 -5.97
C THR A 135 -3.50 -14.24 -7.40
N LEU A 136 -3.06 -15.02 -8.40
CA LEU A 136 -3.34 -14.69 -9.80
C LEU A 136 -4.84 -14.73 -10.10
N LYS A 137 -5.52 -15.79 -9.68
CA LYS A 137 -6.97 -15.96 -9.84
C LYS A 137 -7.76 -14.81 -9.19
N ALA A 138 -7.43 -14.46 -7.95
CA ALA A 138 -8.09 -13.34 -7.26
C ALA A 138 -7.81 -12.00 -7.95
N THR A 139 -6.58 -11.78 -8.46
CA THR A 139 -6.22 -10.56 -9.17
C THR A 139 -7.10 -10.37 -10.41
N GLU A 140 -7.25 -11.42 -11.24
CA GLU A 140 -8.10 -11.37 -12.45
C GLU A 140 -9.56 -11.01 -12.13
N GLU A 141 -10.10 -11.55 -11.05
CA GLU A 141 -11.48 -11.31 -10.64
C GLU A 141 -11.64 -9.88 -10.06
N LEU A 142 -10.78 -9.48 -9.17
CA LEU A 142 -10.83 -8.17 -8.52
C LEU A 142 -10.62 -7.02 -9.50
N VAL A 143 -9.74 -7.18 -10.49
CA VAL A 143 -9.55 -6.19 -11.56
C VAL A 143 -10.83 -6.01 -12.38
N LYS A 144 -11.52 -7.11 -12.74
CA LYS A 144 -12.83 -7.05 -13.42
C LYS A 144 -13.90 -6.35 -12.59
N MET A 145 -13.79 -6.40 -11.26
CA MET A 145 -14.69 -5.74 -10.33
C MET A 145 -14.33 -4.26 -10.07
N GLY A 146 -13.29 -3.75 -10.74
CA GLY A 146 -12.87 -2.34 -10.66
C GLY A 146 -11.96 -2.01 -9.48
N PHE A 147 -11.31 -3.00 -8.88
CA PHE A 147 -10.31 -2.74 -7.85
C PHE A 147 -8.96 -2.34 -8.45
N VAL A 148 -8.25 -1.46 -7.76
CA VAL A 148 -6.84 -1.16 -7.98
C VAL A 148 -6.03 -2.15 -7.14
N VAL A 149 -5.61 -3.25 -7.76
CA VAL A 149 -5.02 -4.40 -7.05
C VAL A 149 -3.51 -4.29 -7.01
N LEU A 150 -2.93 -4.40 -5.81
CA LEU A 150 -1.51 -4.51 -5.54
C LEU A 150 -1.25 -5.88 -4.88
N PRO A 151 -1.01 -6.95 -5.64
CA PRO A 151 -0.84 -8.29 -5.10
C PRO A 151 0.53 -8.48 -4.44
N TYR A 152 0.54 -9.00 -3.22
CA TYR A 152 1.71 -9.56 -2.56
C TYR A 152 2.00 -10.94 -3.14
N CYS A 153 3.21 -11.15 -3.63
CA CYS A 153 3.57 -12.36 -4.37
C CYS A 153 5.00 -12.82 -4.04
N GLN A 154 5.34 -14.05 -4.46
CA GLN A 154 6.73 -14.52 -4.46
C GLN A 154 7.59 -13.64 -5.37
N ALA A 155 8.89 -13.54 -5.10
CA ALA A 155 9.85 -12.81 -5.92
C ALA A 155 10.20 -13.61 -7.20
N ASP A 156 9.17 -13.94 -7.97
CA ASP A 156 9.25 -14.65 -9.25
C ASP A 156 8.88 -13.69 -10.39
N PRO A 157 9.84 -13.34 -11.29
CA PRO A 157 9.58 -12.43 -12.41
C PRO A 157 8.49 -12.93 -13.36
N THR A 158 8.34 -14.25 -13.54
CA THR A 158 7.31 -14.83 -14.41
C THR A 158 5.93 -14.59 -13.79
N LEU A 159 5.76 -14.88 -12.51
CA LEU A 159 4.52 -14.59 -11.80
C LEU A 159 4.19 -13.10 -11.81
N CYS A 160 5.19 -12.24 -11.56
CA CYS A 160 4.99 -10.78 -11.61
C CYS A 160 4.47 -10.33 -12.98
N LYS A 161 4.98 -10.93 -14.06
CA LYS A 161 4.50 -10.63 -15.42
C LYS A 161 3.06 -11.09 -15.65
N HIS A 162 2.69 -12.27 -15.18
CA HIS A 162 1.30 -12.73 -15.27
C HIS A 162 0.34 -11.84 -14.47
N LEU A 163 0.76 -11.37 -13.27
CA LEU A 163 -0.04 -10.45 -12.47
C LEU A 163 -0.22 -9.08 -13.17
N GLU A 164 0.83 -8.56 -13.82
CA GLU A 164 0.74 -7.35 -14.65
C GLU A 164 -0.26 -7.55 -15.80
N GLU A 165 -0.17 -8.67 -16.52
CA GLU A 165 -1.07 -9.02 -17.63
C GLU A 165 -2.52 -9.22 -17.17
N ALA A 166 -2.72 -9.70 -15.92
CA ALA A 166 -4.04 -9.79 -15.29
C ALA A 166 -4.61 -8.41 -14.89
N GLY A 167 -3.81 -7.33 -15.01
CA GLY A 167 -4.23 -5.95 -14.74
C GLY A 167 -3.90 -5.43 -13.35
N ALA A 168 -2.98 -6.05 -12.62
CA ALA A 168 -2.47 -5.50 -11.37
C ALA A 168 -1.87 -4.10 -11.60
N ALA A 169 -2.21 -3.15 -10.73
CA ALA A 169 -1.72 -1.77 -10.83
C ALA A 169 -0.24 -1.62 -10.45
N ALA A 170 0.23 -2.49 -9.57
CA ALA A 170 1.63 -2.70 -9.22
C ALA A 170 1.75 -4.10 -8.60
N VAL A 171 2.92 -4.73 -8.64
CA VAL A 171 3.18 -5.99 -7.94
C VAL A 171 4.07 -5.74 -6.73
N MET A 172 3.85 -6.49 -5.65
CA MET A 172 4.56 -6.35 -4.37
C MET A 172 5.32 -7.65 -4.06
N PRO A 173 6.46 -7.91 -4.72
CA PRO A 173 7.24 -9.12 -4.47
C PRO A 173 7.83 -9.11 -3.06
N LEU A 174 7.89 -10.28 -2.45
CA LEU A 174 8.54 -10.49 -1.16
C LEU A 174 10.01 -10.06 -1.25
N GLY A 175 10.39 -9.06 -0.45
CA GLY A 175 11.72 -8.46 -0.50
C GLY A 175 12.75 -9.16 0.38
N ALA A 176 12.28 -9.75 1.47
CA ALA A 176 13.12 -10.55 2.39
C ALA A 176 12.26 -11.60 3.08
N PRO A 177 12.77 -12.81 3.26
CA PRO A 177 12.11 -13.84 4.04
C PRO A 177 12.14 -13.51 5.53
#